data_e17a5c77910ec04f7e40ac8650b827d2
#
_entry.id   e17a5c77910ec04f7e40ac8650b827d2
#
_cell.length_a   1.000
_cell.length_b   1.000
_cell.length_c   1.000
_cell.angle_alpha   90.00
_cell.angle_beta   90.00
_cell.angle_gamma   90.00
#
_symmetry.space_group_name_H-M   'P 1'
#
loop_
_entity.id
_entity.type
_entity.pdbx_description
1 polymer ?
#
loop_
_entity_poly.entity_id
_entity_poly.type
_entity_poly.pdbx_seq_one_letter_code
_entity_poly.pdbx_strand_id
1 'polypeptide(L)'
;MAKAPLHMIAAGAGDIIGKYVCLADWQIAHIINEEYICQEMIDLVRQSIQKVVEYAPAAIKRDKTAIAAIMEGLVLSGIAMSYIGNSRPASGSEHHMSHYWEMMFLLAGKKDPLHGTKVGVGTVSALRLYEMLKECQLSMVSLQEPHFQIAVWEKQILDAYGPAASGVLKLEEDIGKNSDKEVLRRRKIFLDHQEEIWKILEALPSSKEIQYLLESMNAPYSPIQLQVPKEVFQKGIYFAKDLRNRFGLLQILFDFHLQENFSSKLIAEFYE
;
A
#
# COMPACT_ATOMS: atom_id res chain seq x y z
N MET A 1 5.91 11.60 23.80
CA MET A 1 4.81 10.86 23.17
C MET A 1 3.61 10.63 24.11
N ALA A 2 3.75 10.20 25.35
CA ALA A 2 2.62 9.93 26.26
C ALA A 2 1.61 11.10 26.46
N LYS A 3 2.03 12.34 26.24
CA LYS A 3 1.16 13.54 26.29
C LYS A 3 0.60 13.95 24.92
N ALA A 4 0.97 13.27 23.84
CA ALA A 4 0.44 13.59 22.49
C ALA A 4 -1.07 13.33 22.41
N PRO A 5 -1.80 14.00 21.54
CA PRO A 5 -3.19 13.67 21.25
C PRO A 5 -3.36 12.20 20.84
N LEU A 6 -4.42 11.54 21.26
CA LEU A 6 -4.63 10.11 20.99
C LEU A 6 -4.62 9.77 19.50
N HIS A 7 -5.21 10.63 18.66
CA HIS A 7 -5.19 10.43 17.22
C HIS A 7 -3.78 10.43 16.60
N MET A 8 -2.81 11.15 17.20
CA MET A 8 -1.41 11.11 16.77
C MET A 8 -0.72 9.80 17.18
N ILE A 9 -1.09 9.26 18.36
CA ILE A 9 -0.58 7.96 18.83
C ILE A 9 -1.13 6.86 17.93
N ALA A 10 -2.43 6.88 17.63
CA ALA A 10 -3.07 5.94 16.72
C ALA A 10 -2.51 6.03 15.29
N ALA A 11 -2.19 7.24 14.80
CA ALA A 11 -1.52 7.43 13.53
C ALA A 11 -0.15 6.75 13.49
N GLY A 12 0.65 6.87 14.58
CA GLY A 12 1.93 6.16 14.67
C GLY A 12 1.77 4.64 14.60
N ALA A 13 0.75 4.09 15.26
CA ALA A 13 0.43 2.66 15.15
C ALA A 13 -0.01 2.28 13.73
N GLY A 14 -0.86 3.10 13.09
CA GLY A 14 -1.31 2.89 11.70
C GLY A 14 -0.16 2.84 10.71
N ASP A 15 0.86 3.68 10.89
CA ASP A 15 2.07 3.66 10.07
C ASP A 15 2.84 2.34 10.21
N ILE A 16 3.00 1.81 11.44
CA ILE A 16 3.68 0.53 11.66
C ILE A 16 2.87 -0.65 11.13
N ILE A 17 1.56 -0.65 11.32
CA ILE A 17 0.65 -1.69 10.81
C ILE A 17 0.74 -1.79 9.27
N GLY A 18 0.94 -0.67 8.58
CA GLY A 18 1.17 -0.63 7.13
C GLY A 18 2.31 -1.52 6.66
N LYS A 19 3.28 -1.81 7.52
CA LYS A 19 4.44 -2.63 7.16
C LYS A 19 4.09 -4.08 6.78
N TYR A 20 2.92 -4.59 7.15
CA TYR A 20 2.43 -5.86 6.60
C TYR A 20 2.39 -5.84 5.07
N VAL A 21 1.82 -4.79 4.48
CA VAL A 21 1.68 -4.65 3.03
C VAL A 21 3.04 -4.41 2.38
N CYS A 22 3.84 -3.47 2.91
CA CYS A 22 5.13 -3.17 2.29
C CYS A 22 6.11 -4.34 2.32
N LEU A 23 6.10 -5.18 3.36
CA LEU A 23 6.94 -6.39 3.42
C LEU A 23 6.48 -7.44 2.40
N ALA A 24 5.17 -7.60 2.20
CA ALA A 24 4.64 -8.48 1.17
C ALA A 24 5.01 -7.97 -0.23
N ASP A 25 4.76 -6.69 -0.51
CA ASP A 25 5.16 -6.05 -1.77
C ASP A 25 6.65 -6.23 -2.07
N TRP A 26 7.51 -6.08 -1.05
CA TRP A 26 8.97 -6.20 -1.21
C TRP A 26 9.40 -7.63 -1.52
N GLN A 27 8.84 -8.62 -0.79
CA GLN A 27 9.10 -10.04 -1.05
C GLN A 27 8.62 -10.46 -2.45
N ILE A 28 7.42 -10.00 -2.87
CA ILE A 28 6.91 -10.26 -4.22
C ILE A 28 7.79 -9.57 -5.28
N ALA A 29 8.24 -8.34 -5.03
CA ALA A 29 9.14 -7.63 -5.94
C ALA A 29 10.50 -8.33 -6.08
N HIS A 30 10.99 -8.99 -5.03
CA HIS A 30 12.18 -9.85 -5.12
C HIS A 30 11.97 -11.01 -6.09
N ILE A 31 10.84 -11.70 -5.99
CA ILE A 31 10.51 -12.81 -6.90
C ILE A 31 10.37 -12.33 -8.35
N ILE A 32 9.63 -11.23 -8.55
CA ILE A 32 9.26 -10.76 -9.91
C ILE A 32 10.38 -10.00 -10.61
N ASN A 33 11.16 -9.21 -9.89
CA ASN A 33 12.12 -8.27 -10.44
C ASN A 33 13.55 -8.49 -9.92
N GLU A 34 13.81 -9.58 -9.16
CA GLU A 34 15.09 -9.82 -8.52
C GLU A 34 15.55 -8.64 -7.63
N GLU A 35 14.61 -7.88 -7.11
CA GLU A 35 14.91 -6.72 -6.25
C GLU A 35 15.65 -7.20 -4.99
N TYR A 36 16.71 -6.49 -4.60
CA TYR A 36 17.46 -6.85 -3.39
C TYR A 36 16.55 -6.92 -2.17
N ILE A 37 16.72 -7.97 -1.38
CA ILE A 37 15.98 -8.21 -0.13
C ILE A 37 16.96 -8.53 1.00
N CYS A 38 16.66 -8.11 2.21
CA CYS A 38 17.44 -8.42 3.41
C CYS A 38 16.51 -9.07 4.44
N GLN A 39 16.73 -10.34 4.71
CA GLN A 39 15.86 -11.11 5.60
C GLN A 39 15.91 -10.58 7.04
N GLU A 40 17.08 -10.16 7.50
CA GLU A 40 17.24 -9.59 8.86
C GLU A 40 16.40 -8.32 9.03
N MET A 41 16.30 -7.48 7.99
CA MET A 41 15.48 -6.27 8.05
C MET A 41 13.98 -6.58 7.97
N ILE A 42 13.61 -7.60 7.21
CA ILE A 42 12.22 -8.10 7.18
C ILE A 42 11.82 -8.60 8.57
N ASP A 43 12.66 -9.40 9.20
CA ASP A 43 12.37 -9.99 10.50
C ASP A 43 12.34 -8.93 11.61
N LEU A 44 13.24 -7.95 11.55
CA LEU A 44 13.22 -6.79 12.45
C LEU A 44 11.90 -6.01 12.37
N VAL A 45 11.47 -5.68 11.16
CA VAL A 45 10.21 -4.96 10.94
C VAL A 45 9.01 -5.82 11.32
N ARG A 46 9.01 -7.12 10.99
CA ARG A 46 7.94 -8.05 11.38
C ARG A 46 7.78 -8.15 12.88
N GLN A 47 8.87 -8.26 13.65
CA GLN A 47 8.83 -8.25 15.11
C GLN A 47 8.25 -6.94 15.65
N SER A 48 8.61 -5.80 15.03
CA SER A 48 8.06 -4.50 15.41
C SER A 48 6.55 -4.42 15.18
N ILE A 49 6.06 -4.95 14.06
CA ILE A 49 4.62 -5.01 13.76
C ILE A 49 3.91 -5.87 14.83
N GLN A 50 4.40 -7.08 15.09
CA GLN A 50 3.79 -8.00 16.06
C GLN A 50 3.66 -7.35 17.43
N LYS A 51 4.70 -6.67 17.90
CA LYS A 51 4.71 -5.95 19.17
C LYS A 51 3.68 -4.81 19.17
N VAL A 52 3.57 -4.05 18.09
CA VAL A 52 2.58 -2.97 17.97
C VAL A 52 1.17 -3.55 17.96
N VAL A 53 0.90 -4.59 17.20
CA VAL A 53 -0.42 -5.24 17.11
C VAL A 53 -0.87 -5.74 18.49
N GLU A 54 0.04 -6.34 19.28
CA GLU A 54 -0.26 -6.84 20.63
C GLU A 54 -0.62 -5.70 21.60
N TYR A 55 0.14 -4.61 21.60
CA TYR A 55 0.01 -3.59 22.64
C TYR A 55 -0.83 -2.36 22.23
N ALA A 56 -0.94 -2.05 20.94
CA ALA A 56 -1.59 -0.84 20.46
C ALA A 56 -3.02 -0.58 20.97
N PRO A 57 -3.89 -1.60 21.19
CA PRO A 57 -5.22 -1.36 21.75
C PRO A 57 -5.20 -0.68 23.13
N ALA A 58 -4.15 -0.91 23.94
CA ALA A 58 -3.99 -0.25 25.22
C ALA A 58 -3.53 1.22 25.12
N ALA A 59 -3.10 1.66 23.94
CA ALA A 59 -2.64 3.03 23.74
C ALA A 59 -3.73 4.08 23.94
N ILE A 60 -5.01 3.72 23.72
CA ILE A 60 -6.16 4.60 23.99
C ILE A 60 -6.26 4.99 25.48
N LYS A 61 -5.78 4.10 26.37
CA LYS A 61 -5.69 4.35 27.84
C LYS A 61 -4.38 5.00 28.23
N ARG A 62 -3.55 5.41 27.25
CA ARG A 62 -2.21 5.96 27.45
C ARG A 62 -1.26 5.00 28.19
N ASP A 63 -1.45 3.70 27.99
CA ASP A 63 -0.55 2.70 28.53
C ASP A 63 0.89 2.96 28.06
N LYS A 64 1.84 2.94 28.97
CA LYS A 64 3.24 3.27 28.67
C LYS A 64 3.91 2.22 27.80
N THR A 65 3.57 0.94 28.00
CA THR A 65 4.11 -0.18 27.21
C THR A 65 3.64 -0.10 25.76
N ALA A 66 2.34 0.17 25.55
CA ALA A 66 1.77 0.37 24.24
C ALA A 66 2.42 1.55 23.50
N ILE A 67 2.58 2.68 24.16
CA ILE A 67 3.22 3.86 23.58
C ILE A 67 4.70 3.60 23.28
N ALA A 68 5.41 2.88 24.16
CA ALA A 68 6.79 2.49 23.94
C ALA A 68 6.92 1.55 22.72
N ALA A 69 6.03 0.56 22.57
CA ALA A 69 6.01 -0.34 21.43
C ALA A 69 5.83 0.41 20.11
N ILE A 70 4.90 1.37 20.04
CA ILE A 70 4.69 2.20 18.85
C ILE A 70 5.94 3.03 18.53
N MET A 71 6.55 3.67 19.54
CA MET A 71 7.77 4.46 19.35
C MET A 71 8.94 3.61 18.86
N GLU A 72 9.15 2.46 19.49
CA GLU A 72 10.19 1.53 19.11
C GLU A 72 10.00 1.05 17.66
N GLY A 73 8.77 0.69 17.28
CA GLY A 73 8.46 0.28 15.92
C GLY A 73 8.79 1.37 14.89
N LEU A 74 8.44 2.64 15.17
CA LEU A 74 8.77 3.76 14.29
C LEU A 74 10.29 3.95 14.16
N VAL A 75 11.04 3.85 15.25
CA VAL A 75 12.51 3.96 15.24
C VAL A 75 13.14 2.81 14.47
N LEU A 76 12.72 1.56 14.75
CA LEU A 76 13.23 0.37 14.05
C LEU A 76 12.90 0.39 12.54
N SER A 77 11.73 0.89 12.16
CA SER A 77 11.40 1.13 10.76
C SER A 77 12.38 2.12 10.09
N GLY A 78 12.73 3.20 10.80
CA GLY A 78 13.73 4.18 10.34
C GLY A 78 15.13 3.56 10.21
N ILE A 79 15.53 2.73 11.16
CA ILE A 79 16.80 2.00 11.12
C ILE A 79 16.82 1.04 9.93
N ALA A 80 15.75 0.27 9.69
CA ALA A 80 15.66 -0.64 8.56
C ALA A 80 15.81 0.10 7.21
N MET A 81 15.14 1.25 7.06
CA MET A 81 15.30 2.11 5.86
C MET A 81 16.74 2.59 5.69
N SER A 82 17.41 2.97 6.77
CA SER A 82 18.81 3.42 6.73
C SER A 82 19.76 2.29 6.28
N TYR A 83 19.54 1.06 6.77
CA TYR A 83 20.33 -0.11 6.37
C TYR A 83 20.14 -0.46 4.90
N ILE A 84 18.93 -0.41 4.41
CA ILE A 84 18.61 -0.76 3.02
C ILE A 84 18.95 0.39 2.05
N GLY A 85 19.12 1.62 2.54
CA GLY A 85 19.37 2.80 1.72
C GLY A 85 18.15 3.32 0.96
N ASN A 86 16.96 2.79 1.24
CA ASN A 86 15.70 3.23 0.66
C ASN A 86 14.52 2.87 1.56
N SER A 87 13.30 3.31 1.19
CA SER A 87 12.10 3.11 2.03
C SER A 87 11.35 1.80 1.77
N ARG A 88 11.95 0.78 1.11
CA ARG A 88 11.28 -0.53 0.89
C ARG A 88 10.82 -1.21 2.17
N PRO A 89 11.61 -1.22 3.27
CA PRO A 89 11.16 -1.84 4.52
C PRO A 89 9.97 -1.15 5.18
N ALA A 90 9.59 0.03 4.70
CA ALA A 90 8.61 0.88 5.37
C ALA A 90 7.45 1.36 4.48
N SER A 91 7.52 1.17 3.15
CA SER A 91 6.58 1.80 2.22
C SER A 91 6.30 0.89 1.03
N GLY A 92 5.07 0.45 0.89
CA GLY A 92 4.51 -0.33 -0.21
C GLY A 92 3.27 0.33 -0.82
N SER A 93 2.36 -0.49 -1.32
CA SER A 93 1.13 -0.05 -2.00
C SER A 93 0.20 0.77 -1.10
N GLU A 94 0.14 0.47 0.19
CA GLU A 94 -0.60 1.22 1.20
C GLU A 94 -0.11 2.68 1.30
N HIS A 95 1.19 2.87 1.26
CA HIS A 95 1.81 4.20 1.25
C HIS A 95 1.62 4.91 -0.09
N HIS A 96 1.68 4.19 -1.20
CA HIS A 96 1.45 4.79 -2.51
C HIS A 96 0.04 5.39 -2.59
N MET A 97 -0.99 4.67 -2.13
CA MET A 97 -2.35 5.22 -2.03
C MET A 97 -2.42 6.41 -1.07
N SER A 98 -1.80 6.29 0.12
CA SER A 98 -1.73 7.38 1.10
C SER A 98 -1.11 8.65 0.52
N HIS A 99 0.02 8.55 -0.19
CA HIS A 99 0.67 9.68 -0.84
C HIS A 99 -0.14 10.27 -1.98
N TYR A 100 -0.84 9.44 -2.76
CA TYR A 100 -1.75 9.93 -3.78
C TYR A 100 -2.87 10.77 -3.16
N TRP A 101 -3.52 10.30 -2.10
CA TRP A 101 -4.55 11.06 -1.39
C TRP A 101 -4.01 12.36 -0.79
N GLU A 102 -2.80 12.32 -0.19
CA GLU A 102 -2.12 13.50 0.32
C GLU A 102 -1.95 14.58 -0.75
N MET A 103 -1.48 14.20 -1.92
CA MET A 103 -1.34 15.12 -3.06
C MET A 103 -2.69 15.72 -3.47
N MET A 104 -3.76 14.91 -3.49
CA MET A 104 -5.10 15.38 -3.85
C MET A 104 -5.67 16.32 -2.79
N PHE A 105 -5.44 16.07 -1.50
CA PHE A 105 -5.83 17.02 -0.44
C PHE A 105 -5.09 18.35 -0.58
N LEU A 106 -3.79 18.33 -0.82
CA LEU A 106 -2.96 19.54 -1.02
C LEU A 106 -3.44 20.34 -2.24
N LEU A 107 -3.66 19.69 -3.38
CA LEU A 107 -4.15 20.33 -4.59
C LEU A 107 -5.55 20.93 -4.42
N ALA A 108 -6.40 20.30 -3.61
CA ALA A 108 -7.73 20.82 -3.29
C ALA A 108 -7.73 21.90 -2.20
N GLY A 109 -6.58 22.27 -1.65
CA GLY A 109 -6.45 23.23 -0.54
C GLY A 109 -7.14 22.75 0.76
N LYS A 110 -7.32 21.45 0.91
CA LYS A 110 -7.96 20.83 2.08
C LYS A 110 -6.94 20.44 3.14
N LYS A 111 -7.39 20.41 4.40
CA LYS A 111 -6.57 19.89 5.50
C LYS A 111 -6.29 18.41 5.27
N ASP A 112 -5.00 18.07 5.19
CA ASP A 112 -4.56 16.69 5.04
C ASP A 112 -4.64 15.94 6.39
N PRO A 113 -5.22 14.73 6.43
CA PRO A 113 -5.13 13.83 7.58
C PRO A 113 -3.69 13.44 7.90
N LEU A 114 -3.41 13.03 9.15
CA LEU A 114 -2.08 12.58 9.53
C LEU A 114 -1.61 11.42 8.64
N HIS A 115 -0.32 11.42 8.29
CA HIS A 115 0.29 10.42 7.41
C HIS A 115 -0.06 8.98 7.82
N GLY A 116 0.26 8.60 9.05
CA GLY A 116 0.00 7.23 9.52
C GLY A 116 -1.49 6.87 9.61
N THR A 117 -2.40 7.86 9.72
CA THR A 117 -3.84 7.62 9.63
C THR A 117 -4.23 7.22 8.20
N LYS A 118 -3.71 7.92 7.18
CA LYS A 118 -3.90 7.55 5.76
C LYS A 118 -3.28 6.20 5.44
N VAL A 119 -2.09 5.92 5.99
CA VAL A 119 -1.41 4.62 5.83
C VAL A 119 -2.25 3.49 6.44
N GLY A 120 -2.81 3.66 7.64
CA GLY A 120 -3.71 2.67 8.25
C GLY A 120 -4.91 2.33 7.37
N VAL A 121 -5.58 3.34 6.82
CA VAL A 121 -6.70 3.15 5.87
C VAL A 121 -6.22 2.50 4.56
N GLY A 122 -5.08 2.93 4.05
CA GLY A 122 -4.43 2.32 2.87
C GLY A 122 -4.10 0.85 3.10
N THR A 123 -3.73 0.48 4.34
CA THR A 123 -3.43 -0.91 4.73
C THR A 123 -4.68 -1.78 4.66
N VAL A 124 -5.80 -1.34 5.26
CA VAL A 124 -7.07 -2.08 5.16
C VAL A 124 -7.48 -2.27 3.70
N SER A 125 -7.37 -1.21 2.90
CA SER A 125 -7.70 -1.26 1.47
C SER A 125 -6.77 -2.21 0.69
N ALA A 126 -5.46 -2.17 0.93
CA ALA A 126 -4.50 -3.04 0.27
C ALA A 126 -4.66 -4.51 0.66
N LEU A 127 -4.89 -4.80 1.94
CA LEU A 127 -5.16 -6.17 2.41
C LEU A 127 -6.42 -6.73 1.76
N ARG A 128 -7.49 -5.92 1.66
CA ARG A 128 -8.71 -6.35 0.99
C ARG A 128 -8.49 -6.65 -0.50
N LEU A 129 -7.68 -5.83 -1.18
CA LEU A 129 -7.28 -6.10 -2.57
C LEU A 129 -6.43 -7.38 -2.70
N TYR A 130 -5.55 -7.67 -1.75
CA TYR A 130 -4.82 -8.94 -1.70
C TYR A 130 -5.73 -10.15 -1.45
N GLU A 131 -6.76 -10.02 -0.61
CA GLU A 131 -7.78 -11.06 -0.41
C GLU A 131 -8.50 -11.37 -1.73
N MET A 132 -8.96 -10.33 -2.44
CA MET A 132 -9.59 -10.48 -3.75
C MET A 132 -8.65 -11.11 -4.79
N LEU A 133 -7.35 -10.79 -4.74
CA LEU A 133 -6.35 -11.34 -5.64
C LEU A 133 -6.18 -12.85 -5.44
N LYS A 134 -6.19 -13.33 -4.18
CA LYS A 134 -6.11 -14.77 -3.87
C LYS A 134 -7.35 -15.55 -4.38
N GLU A 135 -8.50 -14.91 -4.40
CA GLU A 135 -9.75 -15.52 -4.89
C GLU A 135 -9.84 -15.53 -6.43
N CYS A 136 -8.95 -14.80 -7.12
CA CYS A 136 -9.02 -14.62 -8.57
C CYS A 136 -8.34 -15.77 -9.33
N GLN A 137 -8.99 -16.26 -10.38
CA GLN A 137 -8.40 -17.25 -11.30
C GLN A 137 -7.50 -16.54 -12.33
N LEU A 138 -6.27 -16.24 -11.94
CA LEU A 138 -5.34 -15.45 -12.75
C LEU A 138 -4.99 -16.05 -14.11
N SER A 139 -4.99 -17.40 -14.22
CA SER A 139 -4.74 -18.10 -15.49
C SER A 139 -5.70 -17.69 -16.62
N MET A 140 -6.96 -17.41 -16.32
CA MET A 140 -7.94 -16.94 -17.30
C MET A 140 -7.72 -15.46 -17.67
N VAL A 141 -7.34 -14.64 -16.71
CA VAL A 141 -7.06 -13.21 -16.94
C VAL A 141 -5.79 -13.01 -17.74
N SER A 142 -4.77 -13.87 -17.54
CA SER A 142 -3.47 -13.78 -18.22
C SER A 142 -3.53 -14.07 -19.72
N LEU A 143 -4.62 -14.65 -20.23
CA LEU A 143 -4.81 -14.88 -21.66
C LEU A 143 -5.14 -13.59 -22.46
N GLN A 144 -5.50 -12.50 -21.77
CA GLN A 144 -5.69 -11.22 -22.44
C GLN A 144 -4.33 -10.60 -22.75
N GLU A 145 -4.10 -10.30 -24.03
CA GLU A 145 -2.91 -9.56 -24.44
C GLU A 145 -2.90 -8.18 -23.80
N PRO A 146 -1.78 -7.74 -23.22
CA PRO A 146 -1.66 -6.39 -22.76
C PRO A 146 -1.67 -5.44 -23.95
N HIS A 147 -2.26 -4.28 -23.80
CA HIS A 147 -2.30 -3.26 -24.83
C HIS A 147 -2.15 -1.88 -24.16
N PHE A 148 -0.92 -1.56 -23.80
CA PHE A 148 -0.61 -0.27 -23.18
C PHE A 148 -0.58 0.85 -24.20
N GLN A 149 -1.59 1.71 -24.15
CA GLN A 149 -1.68 2.89 -25.00
C GLN A 149 -1.09 4.09 -24.26
N ILE A 150 0.16 4.39 -24.51
CA ILE A 150 0.90 5.45 -23.83
C ILE A 150 0.17 6.81 -23.89
N ALA A 151 -0.36 7.20 -25.04
CA ALA A 151 -1.06 8.48 -25.21
C ALA A 151 -2.37 8.56 -24.38
N VAL A 152 -3.06 7.43 -24.21
CA VAL A 152 -4.24 7.34 -23.34
C VAL A 152 -3.85 7.45 -21.88
N TRP A 153 -2.82 6.71 -21.49
CA TRP A 153 -2.28 6.74 -20.13
C TRP A 153 -1.74 8.13 -19.75
N GLU A 154 -0.99 8.80 -20.63
CA GLU A 154 -0.51 10.18 -20.41
C GLU A 154 -1.66 11.14 -20.09
N LYS A 155 -2.74 11.07 -20.89
CA LYS A 155 -3.93 11.88 -20.63
C LYS A 155 -4.57 11.57 -19.27
N GLN A 156 -4.63 10.30 -18.90
CA GLN A 156 -5.15 9.87 -17.59
C GLN A 156 -4.25 10.36 -16.44
N ILE A 157 -2.93 10.32 -16.60
CA ILE A 157 -1.97 10.85 -15.62
C ILE A 157 -2.11 12.37 -15.47
N LEU A 158 -2.26 13.10 -16.56
CA LEU A 158 -2.52 14.55 -16.52
C LEU A 158 -3.80 14.87 -15.74
N ASP A 159 -4.87 14.08 -15.96
CA ASP A 159 -6.14 14.25 -15.25
C ASP A 159 -6.03 13.81 -13.76
N ALA A 160 -5.27 12.77 -13.48
CA ALA A 160 -5.14 12.23 -12.11
C ALA A 160 -4.22 13.07 -11.21
N TYR A 161 -3.15 13.63 -11.77
CA TYR A 161 -2.10 14.30 -11.00
C TYR A 161 -2.05 15.82 -11.19
N GLY A 162 -2.74 16.35 -12.21
CA GLY A 162 -2.73 17.79 -12.49
C GLY A 162 -1.29 18.36 -12.59
N PRO A 163 -0.96 19.41 -11.81
CA PRO A 163 0.38 20.04 -11.86
C PRO A 163 1.54 19.08 -11.51
N ALA A 164 1.29 18.00 -10.80
CA ALA A 164 2.32 17.04 -10.40
C ALA A 164 2.58 15.94 -11.45
N ALA A 165 1.82 15.91 -12.55
CA ALA A 165 1.89 14.86 -13.57
C ALA A 165 3.26 14.74 -14.26
N SER A 166 3.98 15.86 -14.43
CA SER A 166 5.26 15.89 -15.18
C SER A 166 6.30 14.92 -14.61
N GLY A 167 6.39 14.80 -13.29
CA GLY A 167 7.32 13.86 -12.64
C GLY A 167 6.93 12.40 -12.87
N VAL A 168 5.64 12.10 -12.91
CA VAL A 168 5.11 10.74 -13.19
C VAL A 168 5.34 10.35 -14.63
N LEU A 169 5.06 11.25 -15.57
CA LEU A 169 5.30 11.04 -17.01
C LEU A 169 6.77 10.75 -17.30
N LYS A 170 7.66 11.59 -16.74
CA LYS A 170 9.10 11.40 -16.89
C LYS A 170 9.58 10.07 -16.32
N LEU A 171 9.06 9.65 -15.17
CA LEU A 171 9.43 8.36 -14.57
C LEU A 171 9.09 7.18 -15.49
N GLU A 172 7.91 7.20 -16.14
CA GLU A 172 7.54 6.15 -17.10
C GLU A 172 8.38 6.21 -18.37
N GLU A 173 8.67 7.42 -18.89
CA GLU A 173 9.55 7.61 -20.05
C GLU A 173 10.95 7.02 -19.80
N ASP A 174 11.50 7.25 -18.59
CA ASP A 174 12.84 6.77 -18.21
C ASP A 174 12.88 5.23 -17.99
N ILE A 175 11.78 4.60 -17.59
CA ILE A 175 11.76 3.22 -17.10
C ILE A 175 10.97 2.27 -18.01
N GLY A 176 9.85 2.73 -18.58
CA GLY A 176 8.97 1.92 -19.43
C GLY A 176 8.29 0.75 -18.72
N LYS A 177 8.02 0.89 -17.41
CA LYS A 177 7.49 -0.21 -16.57
C LYS A 177 6.10 -0.70 -16.98
N ASN A 178 5.30 0.14 -17.65
CA ASN A 178 3.94 -0.20 -18.08
C ASN A 178 3.91 -0.77 -19.52
N SER A 179 5.06 -0.91 -20.19
CA SER A 179 5.12 -1.47 -21.56
C SER A 179 4.62 -2.91 -21.60
N ASP A 180 4.01 -3.30 -22.72
CA ASP A 180 3.47 -4.65 -22.95
C ASP A 180 4.50 -5.74 -22.68
N LYS A 181 5.76 -5.49 -23.10
CA LYS A 181 6.89 -6.41 -22.86
C LYS A 181 7.12 -6.66 -21.37
N GLU A 182 7.14 -5.60 -20.56
CA GLU A 182 7.37 -5.73 -19.13
C GLU A 182 6.17 -6.34 -18.41
N VAL A 183 4.95 -6.03 -18.84
CA VAL A 183 3.72 -6.64 -18.34
C VAL A 183 3.73 -8.15 -18.59
N LEU A 184 4.02 -8.59 -19.83
CA LEU A 184 4.10 -10.02 -20.19
C LEU A 184 5.19 -10.75 -19.41
N ARG A 185 6.37 -10.13 -19.26
CA ARG A 185 7.46 -10.70 -18.46
C ARG A 185 7.02 -10.94 -17.02
N ARG A 186 6.46 -9.92 -16.37
CA ARG A 186 6.03 -10.01 -14.96
C ARG A 186 4.88 -10.98 -14.77
N ARG A 187 3.88 -11.01 -15.66
CA ARG A 187 2.79 -12.00 -15.64
C ARG A 187 3.32 -13.42 -15.67
N LYS A 188 4.26 -13.69 -16.60
CA LYS A 188 4.87 -15.03 -16.70
C LYS A 188 5.54 -15.43 -15.39
N ILE A 189 6.44 -14.58 -14.86
CA ILE A 189 7.15 -14.88 -13.61
C ILE A 189 6.16 -15.05 -12.45
N PHE A 190 5.13 -14.21 -12.36
CA PHE A 190 4.10 -14.31 -11.33
C PHE A 190 3.39 -15.67 -11.36
N LEU A 191 3.00 -16.13 -12.54
CA LEU A 191 2.31 -17.42 -12.71
C LEU A 191 3.25 -18.60 -12.44
N ASP A 192 4.51 -18.52 -12.86
CA ASP A 192 5.54 -19.53 -12.62
C ASP A 192 5.86 -19.68 -11.12
N HIS A 193 5.73 -18.59 -10.33
CA HIS A 193 5.99 -18.53 -8.89
C HIS A 193 4.73 -18.34 -8.02
N GLN A 194 3.55 -18.63 -8.57
CA GLN A 194 2.28 -18.34 -7.92
C GLN A 194 2.16 -18.97 -6.52
N GLU A 195 2.61 -20.20 -6.35
CA GLU A 195 2.55 -20.88 -5.04
C GLU A 195 3.43 -20.17 -3.98
N GLU A 196 4.58 -19.67 -4.37
CA GLU A 196 5.47 -18.93 -3.48
C GLU A 196 4.87 -17.58 -3.08
N ILE A 197 4.28 -16.89 -4.05
CA ILE A 197 3.59 -15.63 -3.81
C ILE A 197 2.36 -15.84 -2.90
N TRP A 198 1.59 -16.92 -3.10
CA TRP A 198 0.45 -17.23 -2.24
C TRP A 198 0.86 -17.47 -0.80
N LYS A 199 1.98 -18.12 -0.53
CA LYS A 199 2.52 -18.29 0.84
C LYS A 199 2.85 -16.97 1.51
N ILE A 200 3.36 -15.99 0.75
CA ILE A 200 3.60 -14.63 1.28
C ILE A 200 2.25 -13.98 1.66
N LEU A 201 1.24 -14.10 0.80
CA LEU A 201 -0.07 -13.49 1.04
C LEU A 201 -0.89 -14.21 2.13
N GLU A 202 -0.69 -15.51 2.33
CA GLU A 202 -1.32 -16.28 3.40
C GLU A 202 -0.80 -15.90 4.79
N ALA A 203 0.42 -15.39 4.86
CA ALA A 203 1.01 -14.89 6.10
C ALA A 203 0.51 -13.49 6.51
N LEU A 204 -0.28 -12.81 5.67
CA LEU A 204 -0.87 -11.51 5.98
C LEU A 204 -2.10 -11.66 6.89
N PRO A 205 -2.34 -10.70 7.79
CA PRO A 205 -3.61 -10.62 8.49
C PRO A 205 -4.74 -10.30 7.51
N SER A 206 -5.97 -10.62 7.86
CA SER A 206 -7.13 -10.20 7.09
C SER A 206 -7.35 -8.68 7.20
N SER A 207 -7.99 -8.09 6.18
CA SER A 207 -8.40 -6.69 6.20
C SER A 207 -9.30 -6.36 7.40
N LYS A 208 -10.17 -7.31 7.80
CA LYS A 208 -11.05 -7.18 8.97
C LYS A 208 -10.29 -7.17 10.30
N GLU A 209 -9.26 -7.99 10.47
CA GLU A 209 -8.44 -7.97 11.68
C GLU A 209 -7.78 -6.60 11.86
N ILE A 210 -7.25 -6.03 10.79
CA ILE A 210 -6.63 -4.70 10.84
C ILE A 210 -7.68 -3.60 11.04
N GLN A 211 -8.87 -3.73 10.43
CA GLN A 211 -9.99 -2.84 10.72
C GLN A 211 -10.32 -2.83 12.22
N TYR A 212 -10.55 -4.00 12.83
CA TYR A 212 -10.85 -4.09 14.26
C TYR A 212 -9.73 -3.54 15.15
N LEU A 213 -8.48 -3.74 14.75
CA LEU A 213 -7.34 -3.17 15.46
C LEU A 213 -7.38 -1.63 15.43
N LEU A 214 -7.63 -1.02 14.27
CA LEU A 214 -7.74 0.43 14.13
C LEU A 214 -8.95 0.98 14.90
N GLU A 215 -10.10 0.31 14.83
CA GLU A 215 -11.30 0.65 15.60
C GLU A 215 -11.03 0.65 17.12
N SER A 216 -10.28 -0.34 17.62
CA SER A 216 -9.93 -0.43 19.03
C SER A 216 -9.10 0.75 19.53
N MET A 217 -8.45 1.48 18.62
CA MET A 217 -7.68 2.69 18.89
C MET A 217 -8.45 3.98 18.58
N ASN A 218 -9.74 3.89 18.22
CA ASN A 218 -10.54 5.00 17.68
C ASN A 218 -9.87 5.66 16.45
N ALA A 219 -9.18 4.87 15.62
CA ALA A 219 -8.56 5.32 14.39
C ALA A 219 -9.49 5.05 13.19
N PRO A 220 -9.48 5.90 12.17
CA PRO A 220 -10.14 5.63 10.89
C PRO A 220 -9.57 4.38 10.22
N TYR A 221 -10.45 3.60 9.58
CA TYR A 221 -10.11 2.40 8.83
C TYR A 221 -10.64 2.40 7.39
N SER A 222 -11.48 3.37 7.04
CA SER A 222 -12.07 3.50 5.71
C SER A 222 -11.79 4.86 5.09
N PRO A 223 -11.72 4.97 3.74
CA PRO A 223 -11.43 6.21 3.07
C PRO A 223 -12.52 7.28 3.27
N ILE A 224 -13.77 6.87 3.46
CA ILE A 224 -14.87 7.80 3.73
C ILE A 224 -14.70 8.53 5.08
N GLN A 225 -14.15 7.87 6.10
CA GLN A 225 -13.86 8.49 7.39
C GLN A 225 -12.74 9.55 7.29
N LEU A 226 -11.88 9.43 6.29
CA LEU A 226 -10.85 10.43 5.95
C LEU A 226 -11.38 11.52 5.01
N GLN A 227 -12.64 11.43 4.59
CA GLN A 227 -13.23 12.32 3.58
C GLN A 227 -12.50 12.28 2.23
N VAL A 228 -11.90 11.14 1.89
CA VAL A 228 -11.35 10.88 0.55
C VAL A 228 -12.54 10.71 -0.39
N PRO A 229 -12.67 11.54 -1.45
CA PRO A 229 -13.76 11.37 -2.43
C PRO A 229 -13.65 10.01 -3.16
N LYS A 230 -14.79 9.41 -3.49
CA LYS A 230 -14.89 8.12 -4.20
C LYS A 230 -13.98 8.08 -5.45
N GLU A 231 -13.98 9.16 -6.23
CA GLU A 231 -13.16 9.29 -7.44
C GLU A 231 -11.65 9.33 -7.13
N VAL A 232 -11.25 10.04 -6.07
CA VAL A 232 -9.86 10.11 -5.62
C VAL A 232 -9.40 8.75 -5.09
N PHE A 233 -10.27 8.03 -4.39
CA PHE A 233 -9.98 6.68 -3.94
C PHE A 233 -9.75 5.74 -5.12
N GLN A 234 -10.64 5.74 -6.12
CA GLN A 234 -10.51 4.93 -7.33
C GLN A 234 -9.22 5.25 -8.10
N LYS A 235 -8.96 6.54 -8.36
CA LYS A 235 -7.74 6.99 -9.02
C LYS A 235 -6.48 6.57 -8.25
N GLY A 236 -6.52 6.53 -6.91
CA GLY A 236 -5.43 6.01 -6.08
C GLY A 236 -5.10 4.54 -6.38
N ILE A 237 -6.12 3.69 -6.58
CA ILE A 237 -5.91 2.28 -6.96
C ILE A 237 -5.32 2.16 -8.38
N TYR A 238 -5.73 3.02 -9.31
CA TYR A 238 -5.26 2.98 -10.70
C TYR A 238 -3.86 3.53 -10.88
N PHE A 239 -3.55 4.66 -10.26
CA PHE A 239 -2.39 5.48 -10.65
C PHE A 239 -1.33 5.63 -9.55
N ALA A 240 -1.63 5.34 -8.28
CA ALA A 240 -0.62 5.49 -7.23
C ALA A 240 0.62 4.60 -7.44
N LYS A 241 0.50 3.51 -8.22
CA LYS A 241 1.63 2.70 -8.68
C LYS A 241 2.68 3.49 -9.47
N ASP A 242 2.25 4.57 -10.13
CA ASP A 242 3.10 5.37 -11.03
C ASP A 242 3.92 6.44 -10.29
N LEU A 243 3.68 6.64 -8.97
CA LEU A 243 4.46 7.56 -8.13
C LEU A 243 5.92 7.12 -7.94
N ARG A 244 6.21 5.84 -8.06
CA ARG A 244 7.53 5.25 -7.79
C ARG A 244 7.85 4.14 -8.77
N ASN A 245 9.15 3.96 -9.02
CA ASN A 245 9.63 2.76 -9.70
C ASN A 245 9.69 1.60 -8.70
N ARG A 246 8.52 1.06 -8.34
CA ARG A 246 8.40 -0.07 -7.43
C ARG A 246 7.34 -1.02 -7.90
N PHE A 247 7.63 -2.31 -7.75
CA PHE A 247 6.65 -3.37 -7.97
C PHE A 247 5.94 -3.68 -6.64
N GLY A 248 4.64 -3.95 -6.70
CA GLY A 248 3.79 -4.32 -5.59
C GLY A 248 2.35 -4.53 -6.04
N LEU A 249 1.42 -4.63 -5.10
CA LEU A 249 0.01 -4.93 -5.35
C LEU A 249 -0.62 -4.12 -6.49
N LEU A 250 -0.48 -2.80 -6.46
CA LEU A 250 -1.14 -1.94 -7.46
C LEU A 250 -0.61 -2.16 -8.88
N GLN A 251 0.67 -2.54 -9.02
CA GLN A 251 1.23 -2.94 -10.31
C GLN A 251 0.72 -4.32 -10.74
N ILE A 252 0.55 -5.26 -9.80
CA ILE A 252 -0.07 -6.57 -10.07
C ILE A 252 -1.48 -6.38 -10.62
N LEU A 253 -2.29 -5.51 -9.98
CA LEU A 253 -3.65 -5.23 -10.47
C LEU A 253 -3.66 -4.64 -11.88
N PHE A 254 -2.71 -3.77 -12.20
CA PHE A 254 -2.54 -3.24 -13.55
C PHE A 254 -2.12 -4.36 -14.53
N ASP A 255 -1.09 -5.12 -14.20
CA ASP A 255 -0.55 -6.15 -15.06
C ASP A 255 -1.59 -7.23 -15.42
N PHE A 256 -2.52 -7.53 -14.52
CA PHE A 256 -3.59 -8.52 -14.74
C PHE A 256 -4.96 -7.93 -15.10
N HIS A 257 -5.04 -6.62 -15.40
CA HIS A 257 -6.30 -5.92 -15.74
C HIS A 257 -7.40 -6.04 -14.67
N LEU A 258 -7.01 -6.06 -13.40
CA LEU A 258 -7.93 -6.24 -12.27
C LEU A 258 -8.40 -4.92 -11.65
N GLN A 259 -7.80 -3.78 -12.05
CA GLN A 259 -8.02 -2.49 -11.40
C GLN A 259 -9.49 -2.07 -11.38
N GLU A 260 -10.20 -2.18 -12.50
CA GLU A 260 -11.60 -1.76 -12.58
C GLU A 260 -12.52 -2.63 -11.73
N ASN A 261 -12.40 -3.95 -11.87
CA ASN A 261 -13.24 -4.90 -11.12
C ASN A 261 -13.01 -4.74 -9.60
N PHE A 262 -11.76 -4.69 -9.17
CA PHE A 262 -11.41 -4.64 -7.74
C PHE A 262 -11.72 -3.27 -7.13
N SER A 263 -11.45 -2.17 -7.84
CA SER A 263 -11.81 -0.85 -7.36
C SER A 263 -13.31 -0.67 -7.21
N SER A 264 -14.10 -1.17 -8.16
CA SER A 264 -15.58 -1.11 -8.10
C SER A 264 -16.13 -1.87 -6.90
N LYS A 265 -15.61 -3.08 -6.62
CA LYS A 265 -16.01 -3.86 -5.43
C LYS A 265 -15.63 -3.13 -4.14
N LEU A 266 -14.42 -2.59 -4.07
CA LEU A 266 -13.94 -1.90 -2.87
C LEU A 266 -14.70 -0.59 -2.64
N ILE A 267 -15.10 0.08 -3.70
CA ILE A 267 -15.97 1.26 -3.64
C ILE A 267 -17.35 0.89 -3.08
N ALA A 268 -17.95 -0.20 -3.53
CA ALA A 268 -19.21 -0.67 -2.99
C ALA A 268 -19.10 -1.00 -1.49
N GLU A 269 -17.99 -1.60 -1.06
CA GLU A 269 -17.76 -1.92 0.36
C GLU A 269 -17.59 -0.69 1.25
N PHE A 270 -16.97 0.40 0.76
CA PHE A 270 -16.65 1.56 1.61
C PHE A 270 -17.59 2.76 1.45
N TYR A 271 -18.28 2.90 0.31
CA TYR A 271 -19.05 4.10 -0.01
C TYR A 271 -20.56 3.86 -0.19
N GLU A 272 -20.99 2.60 -0.29
CA GLU A 272 -22.38 2.19 -0.46
C GLU A 272 -22.88 1.39 0.74
#